data_33ee694c7b4c57d162445af24b3587be
#
_entry.id   33ee694c7b4c57d162445af24b3587be
#
_cell.length_a   1.000
_cell.length_b   1.000
_cell.length_c   1.000
_cell.angle_alpha   90.00
_cell.angle_beta   90.00
_cell.angle_gamma   90.00
#
_symmetry.space_group_name_H-M   'P 1'
#
loop_
_entity.id
_entity.type
_entity.pdbx_description
1 polymer ?
#
loop_
_entity_poly.entity_id
_entity_poly.type
_entity_poly.pdbx_seq_one_letter_code
_entity_poly.pdbx_strand_id
1 'polypeptide(L)'
;VFVKIGMNVSWEGATMSLDDMINQGVRQAYNLPENVLRASILADPAGKRTNTKDNTPAVIHYQVVPGDSVEFHVAAKGGGSENKSKMVMLNPSDSIVDWVVKTVPTMGAGWCPPGMLGIGIGGTAEKAAVLAKESLMDSIDIHELRKRGPQNRVEELRLEIMDKVNALGIGAQGLGGLTTVL
;
A
#
# COMPACT_ATOMS: atom_id res chain seq x y z
N VAL A 1 -6.90 4.93 -2.11
CA VAL A 1 -8.25 4.37 -2.04
C VAL A 1 -8.42 3.36 -3.15
N PHE A 2 -8.90 2.16 -2.83
CA PHE A 2 -9.35 1.17 -3.80
C PHE A 2 -10.85 1.00 -3.66
N VAL A 3 -11.57 1.07 -4.77
CA VAL A 3 -13.02 0.99 -4.79
C VAL A 3 -13.45 -0.17 -5.70
N LYS A 4 -14.13 -1.16 -5.12
CA LYS A 4 -14.79 -2.22 -5.89
C LYS A 4 -16.25 -1.84 -6.08
N ILE A 5 -16.68 -1.75 -7.30
CA ILE A 5 -18.05 -1.32 -7.66
C ILE A 5 -18.77 -2.50 -8.29
N GLY A 6 -19.88 -2.91 -7.70
CA GLY A 6 -20.75 -3.93 -8.25
C GLY A 6 -21.39 -3.49 -9.57
N MET A 7 -21.43 -4.38 -10.56
CA MET A 7 -22.00 -4.10 -11.88
C MET A 7 -23.46 -3.66 -11.87
N ASN A 8 -24.19 -4.01 -10.81
CA ASN A 8 -25.63 -3.71 -10.66
C ASN A 8 -25.87 -2.50 -9.73
N VAL A 9 -24.82 -1.76 -9.34
CA VAL A 9 -24.97 -0.55 -8.50
C VAL A 9 -25.66 0.55 -9.29
N SER A 10 -26.65 1.17 -8.66
CA SER A 10 -27.32 2.38 -9.14
C SER A 10 -26.98 3.56 -8.23
N TRP A 11 -26.69 4.70 -8.84
CA TRP A 11 -26.30 5.93 -8.13
C TRP A 11 -27.45 6.94 -8.16
N GLU A 12 -28.58 6.58 -7.55
CA GLU A 12 -29.77 7.45 -7.53
C GLU A 12 -29.53 8.71 -6.71
N GLY A 13 -29.89 9.86 -7.26
CA GLY A 13 -29.76 11.17 -6.61
C GLY A 13 -28.33 11.68 -6.47
N ALA A 14 -27.34 11.01 -7.04
CA ALA A 14 -25.97 11.51 -7.03
C ALA A 14 -25.86 12.82 -7.84
N THR A 15 -25.32 13.86 -7.21
CA THR A 15 -25.15 15.19 -7.82
C THR A 15 -23.71 15.54 -8.14
N MET A 16 -22.76 14.67 -7.76
CA MET A 16 -21.33 14.83 -8.01
C MET A 16 -20.70 13.51 -8.40
N SER A 17 -19.49 13.56 -8.95
CA SER A 17 -18.72 12.35 -9.30
C SER A 17 -18.31 11.56 -8.07
N LEU A 18 -18.05 10.26 -8.24
CA LEU A 18 -17.55 9.43 -7.14
C LEU A 18 -16.17 9.92 -6.65
N ASP A 19 -15.33 10.40 -7.56
CA ASP A 19 -14.05 11.04 -7.22
C ASP A 19 -14.24 12.25 -6.28
N ASP A 20 -15.21 13.11 -6.59
CA ASP A 20 -15.48 14.27 -5.76
C ASP A 20 -16.05 13.88 -4.38
N MET A 21 -16.92 12.86 -4.34
CA MET A 21 -17.44 12.33 -3.07
C MET A 21 -16.32 11.77 -2.20
N ILE A 22 -15.41 10.99 -2.77
CA ILE A 22 -14.26 10.42 -2.05
C ILE A 22 -13.33 11.53 -1.55
N ASN A 23 -12.99 12.49 -2.42
CA ASN A 23 -12.14 13.61 -2.05
C ASN A 23 -12.79 14.51 -0.98
N GLN A 24 -14.11 14.70 -1.03
CA GLN A 24 -14.83 15.39 0.02
C GLN A 24 -14.71 14.67 1.36
N GLY A 25 -14.88 13.35 1.38
CA GLY A 25 -14.72 12.53 2.58
C GLY A 25 -13.29 12.60 3.15
N VAL A 26 -12.27 12.51 2.29
CA VAL A 26 -10.86 12.66 2.70
C VAL A 26 -10.62 14.04 3.30
N ARG A 27 -11.07 15.11 2.64
CA ARG A 27 -10.94 16.48 3.12
C ARG A 27 -11.62 16.68 4.47
N GLN A 28 -12.81 16.14 4.65
CA GLN A 28 -13.52 16.20 5.92
C GLN A 28 -12.72 15.50 7.02
N ALA A 29 -12.26 14.26 6.78
CA ALA A 29 -11.48 13.49 7.75
C ALA A 29 -10.19 14.21 8.18
N TYR A 30 -9.45 14.80 7.23
CA TYR A 30 -8.21 15.52 7.55
C TYR A 30 -8.42 16.86 8.22
N ASN A 31 -9.62 17.46 8.11
CA ASN A 31 -9.97 18.72 8.75
C ASN A 31 -10.73 18.56 10.08
N LEU A 32 -11.00 17.32 10.51
CA LEU A 32 -11.60 17.08 11.83
C LEU A 32 -10.66 17.58 12.94
N PRO A 33 -11.17 18.21 14.01
CA PRO A 33 -10.36 18.67 15.13
C PRO A 33 -9.56 17.57 15.82
N GLU A 34 -10.10 16.35 15.84
CA GLU A 34 -9.48 15.15 16.41
C GLU A 34 -8.51 14.43 15.47
N ASN A 35 -8.35 14.91 14.23
CA ASN A 35 -7.44 14.30 13.27
C ASN A 35 -5.98 14.40 13.74
N VAL A 36 -5.32 13.24 13.84
CA VAL A 36 -3.90 13.14 14.18
C VAL A 36 -3.00 12.88 12.96
N LEU A 37 -3.60 12.68 11.78
CA LEU A 37 -2.86 12.41 10.55
C LEU A 37 -2.34 13.70 9.92
N ARG A 38 -1.12 13.66 9.42
CA ARG A 38 -0.50 14.80 8.73
C ARG A 38 -0.76 14.73 7.24
N ALA A 39 -1.38 15.79 6.69
CA ALA A 39 -1.50 15.95 5.25
C ALA A 39 -0.12 16.07 4.59
N SER A 40 0.10 15.33 3.49
CA SER A 40 1.38 15.29 2.77
C SER A 40 1.25 15.46 1.26
N ILE A 41 0.04 15.59 0.73
CA ILE A 41 -0.18 15.82 -0.70
C ILE A 41 0.27 17.23 -1.09
N LEU A 42 0.99 17.31 -2.20
CA LEU A 42 1.52 18.55 -2.74
C LEU A 42 0.78 18.91 -4.04
N ALA A 43 0.21 20.10 -4.07
CA ALA A 43 -0.14 20.75 -5.33
C ALA A 43 1.13 21.21 -6.03
N ASP A 44 1.12 21.19 -7.37
CA ASP A 44 2.26 21.55 -8.21
C ASP A 44 3.57 20.85 -7.78
N PRO A 45 3.64 19.50 -7.83
CA PRO A 45 4.78 18.75 -7.31
C PRO A 45 6.09 19.02 -8.05
N ALA A 46 6.02 19.46 -9.30
CA ALA A 46 7.18 19.82 -10.10
C ALA A 46 7.61 21.28 -9.92
N GLY A 47 6.77 22.14 -9.34
CA GLY A 47 7.01 23.56 -9.15
C GLY A 47 7.03 23.98 -7.68
N LYS A 48 5.99 24.72 -7.25
CA LYS A 48 5.92 25.33 -5.90
C LYS A 48 5.78 24.35 -4.75
N ARG A 49 5.32 23.12 -5.00
CA ARG A 49 5.21 22.05 -4.01
C ARG A 49 4.39 22.44 -2.76
N THR A 50 3.29 23.12 -2.97
CA THR A 50 2.43 23.60 -1.87
C THR A 50 1.62 22.46 -1.27
N ASN A 51 1.72 22.25 0.05
CA ASN A 51 0.90 21.27 0.75
C ASN A 51 -0.57 21.65 0.68
N THR A 52 -1.44 20.72 0.28
CA THR A 52 -2.88 20.94 0.15
C THR A 52 -3.58 21.09 1.49
N LYS A 53 -2.96 20.64 2.58
CA LYS A 53 -3.40 20.67 3.99
C LYS A 53 -4.58 19.74 4.32
N ASP A 54 -5.35 19.32 3.33
CA ASP A 54 -6.49 18.42 3.46
C ASP A 54 -6.26 17.04 2.85
N ASN A 55 -5.03 16.77 2.40
CA ASN A 55 -4.56 15.53 1.79
C ASN A 55 -5.33 15.10 0.55
N THR A 56 -5.88 16.06 -0.20
CA THR A 56 -6.53 15.82 -1.49
C THR A 56 -5.67 16.34 -2.65
N PRO A 57 -5.83 15.80 -3.88
CA PRO A 57 -6.68 14.67 -4.24
C PRO A 57 -6.13 13.34 -3.73
N ALA A 58 -7.02 12.42 -3.36
CA ALA A 58 -6.66 11.03 -3.10
C ALA A 58 -6.26 10.32 -4.39
N VAL A 59 -5.38 9.33 -4.29
CA VAL A 59 -5.13 8.39 -5.39
C VAL A 59 -6.19 7.31 -5.33
N ILE A 60 -7.02 7.21 -6.37
CA ILE A 60 -8.20 6.35 -6.40
C ILE A 60 -8.05 5.32 -7.51
N HIS A 61 -8.25 4.06 -7.19
CA HIS A 61 -8.29 2.94 -8.14
C HIS A 61 -9.67 2.31 -8.12
N TYR A 62 -10.24 2.07 -9.29
CA TYR A 62 -11.55 1.45 -9.43
C TYR A 62 -11.45 0.06 -10.04
N GLN A 63 -12.26 -0.85 -9.52
CA GLN A 63 -12.47 -2.17 -10.08
C GLN A 63 -13.96 -2.46 -10.17
N VAL A 64 -14.45 -2.85 -11.35
CA VAL A 64 -15.81 -3.32 -11.52
C VAL A 64 -15.86 -4.81 -11.23
N VAL A 65 -16.77 -5.22 -10.36
CA VAL A 65 -16.94 -6.60 -9.90
C VAL A 65 -18.40 -7.04 -10.04
N PRO A 66 -18.70 -8.34 -10.06
CA PRO A 66 -20.09 -8.81 -9.98
C PRO A 66 -20.75 -8.36 -8.67
N GLY A 67 -22.06 -8.10 -8.70
CA GLY A 67 -22.85 -7.75 -7.49
C GLY A 67 -23.45 -6.36 -7.54
N ASP A 68 -23.95 -5.91 -6.41
CA ASP A 68 -24.74 -4.70 -6.19
C ASP A 68 -24.22 -3.83 -5.02
N SER A 69 -23.02 -4.13 -4.55
CA SER A 69 -22.38 -3.42 -3.43
C SER A 69 -21.20 -2.57 -3.89
N VAL A 70 -20.83 -1.59 -3.08
CA VAL A 70 -19.60 -0.84 -3.22
C VAL A 70 -18.73 -1.07 -2.00
N GLU A 71 -17.49 -1.47 -2.24
CA GLU A 71 -16.50 -1.73 -1.19
C GLU A 71 -15.36 -0.71 -1.30
N PHE A 72 -15.05 -0.06 -0.18
CA PHE A 72 -13.96 0.92 -0.10
C PHE A 72 -12.85 0.39 0.79
N HIS A 73 -11.63 0.35 0.25
CA HIS A 73 -10.41 0.14 1.03
C HIS A 73 -9.64 1.45 1.07
N VAL A 74 -9.45 1.99 2.26
CA VAL A 74 -8.81 3.30 2.47
C VAL A 74 -7.57 3.14 3.33
N ALA A 75 -6.45 3.66 2.88
CA ALA A 75 -5.22 3.70 3.64
C ALA A 75 -4.62 5.10 3.66
N ALA A 76 -4.28 5.57 4.86
CA ALA A 76 -3.47 6.77 5.05
C ALA A 76 -1.99 6.39 5.04
N LYS A 77 -1.33 6.47 3.86
CA LYS A 77 0.06 6.07 3.68
C LYS A 77 1.00 7.27 3.82
N GLY A 78 1.99 7.14 4.69
CA GLY A 78 2.99 8.18 4.92
C GLY A 78 3.87 8.45 3.69
N GLY A 79 4.18 9.73 3.45
CA GLY A 79 5.04 10.15 2.33
C GLY A 79 6.46 9.58 2.41
N GLY A 80 7.00 9.36 3.62
CA GLY A 80 8.29 8.73 3.82
C GLY A 80 8.35 7.30 3.28
N SER A 81 7.35 6.49 3.62
CA SER A 81 7.25 5.11 3.13
C SER A 81 6.93 5.05 1.62
N GLU A 82 6.12 5.99 1.11
CA GLU A 82 5.84 6.09 -0.31
C GLU A 82 7.11 6.33 -1.13
N ASN A 83 7.96 7.24 -0.69
CA ASN A 83 9.23 7.56 -1.34
C ASN A 83 10.26 6.42 -1.31
N LYS A 84 10.01 5.34 -0.58
CA LYS A 84 10.89 4.16 -0.53
C LYS A 84 10.42 3.03 -1.43
N SER A 85 9.29 3.19 -2.12
CA SER A 85 8.84 2.24 -3.13
C SER A 85 9.89 2.03 -4.21
N LYS A 86 10.06 0.79 -4.64
CA LYS A 86 11.02 0.36 -5.66
C LYS A 86 10.32 -0.51 -6.69
N MET A 87 10.79 -0.47 -7.91
CA MET A 87 10.34 -1.31 -9.00
C MET A 87 11.55 -1.81 -9.79
N VAL A 88 11.45 -3.02 -10.29
CA VAL A 88 12.48 -3.64 -11.12
C VAL A 88 11.83 -4.55 -12.17
N MET A 89 12.49 -4.68 -13.30
CA MET A 89 12.20 -5.72 -14.28
C MET A 89 13.21 -6.85 -14.07
N LEU A 90 12.74 -7.97 -13.52
CA LEU A 90 13.58 -9.17 -13.32
C LEU A 90 13.56 -10.07 -14.56
N ASN A 91 14.67 -10.76 -14.83
CA ASN A 91 14.68 -11.84 -15.79
C ASN A 91 14.00 -13.08 -15.19
N PRO A 92 13.50 -14.02 -16.02
CA PRO A 92 12.84 -15.23 -15.52
C PRO A 92 13.71 -16.10 -14.59
N SER A 93 15.04 -16.01 -14.70
CA SER A 93 15.99 -16.71 -13.85
C SER A 93 16.32 -16.01 -12.53
N ASP A 94 15.89 -14.74 -12.36
CA ASP A 94 16.23 -13.97 -11.18
C ASP A 94 15.29 -14.33 -10.00
N SER A 95 15.86 -14.35 -8.80
CA SER A 95 15.10 -14.62 -7.58
C SER A 95 14.37 -13.35 -7.08
N ILE A 96 13.06 -13.42 -6.99
CA ILE A 96 12.23 -12.36 -6.39
C ILE A 96 12.63 -12.12 -4.93
N VAL A 97 12.81 -13.20 -4.18
CA VAL A 97 13.16 -13.15 -2.76
C VAL A 97 14.51 -12.47 -2.56
N ASP A 98 15.51 -12.84 -3.34
CA ASP A 98 16.85 -12.26 -3.21
C ASP A 98 16.87 -10.79 -3.59
N TRP A 99 16.08 -10.39 -4.59
CA TRP A 99 15.93 -8.99 -4.92
C TRP A 99 15.32 -8.18 -3.77
N VAL A 100 14.27 -8.69 -3.13
CA VAL A 100 13.63 -8.02 -1.98
C VAL A 100 14.61 -7.90 -0.81
N VAL A 101 15.25 -8.99 -0.43
CA VAL A 101 16.24 -9.04 0.67
C VAL A 101 17.40 -8.06 0.42
N LYS A 102 17.88 -7.97 -0.82
CA LYS A 102 18.93 -7.02 -1.22
C LYS A 102 18.45 -5.57 -1.25
N THR A 103 17.17 -5.35 -1.56
CA THR A 103 16.61 -4.01 -1.74
C THR A 103 16.22 -3.36 -0.41
N VAL A 104 15.62 -4.10 0.53
CA VAL A 104 15.12 -3.56 1.81
C VAL A 104 16.17 -2.76 2.57
N PRO A 105 17.43 -3.20 2.74
CA PRO A 105 18.46 -2.39 3.40
C PRO A 105 18.71 -1.04 2.74
N THR A 106 18.53 -0.95 1.41
CA THR A 106 18.73 0.31 0.66
C THR A 106 17.64 1.36 0.91
N MET A 107 16.53 0.97 1.51
CA MET A 107 15.44 1.88 1.86
C MET A 107 15.79 2.77 3.06
N GLY A 108 16.78 2.39 3.86
CA GLY A 108 17.15 3.08 5.09
C GLY A 108 16.02 3.10 6.13
N ALA A 109 16.04 4.03 7.06
CA ALA A 109 15.01 4.18 8.09
C ALA A 109 13.77 4.98 7.62
N GLY A 110 13.78 5.55 6.43
CA GLY A 110 12.75 6.51 5.96
C GLY A 110 11.35 5.92 5.76
N TRP A 111 11.19 4.59 5.73
CA TRP A 111 9.89 3.91 5.70
C TRP A 111 9.40 3.51 7.10
N CYS A 112 10.17 3.88 8.14
CA CYS A 112 9.81 3.70 9.55
C CYS A 112 9.57 2.24 9.96
N PRO A 113 10.54 1.30 9.75
CA PRO A 113 10.38 -0.07 10.22
C PRO A 113 10.20 -0.14 11.76
N PRO A 114 9.50 -1.14 12.31
CA PRO A 114 8.83 -2.25 11.62
C PRO A 114 7.62 -1.82 10.81
N GLY A 115 7.46 -2.40 9.63
CA GLY A 115 6.34 -2.05 8.76
C GLY A 115 5.91 -3.20 7.86
N MET A 116 4.94 -2.96 7.01
CA MET A 116 4.46 -3.92 6.03
C MET A 116 5.09 -3.66 4.67
N LEU A 117 5.47 -4.72 3.96
CA LEU A 117 5.91 -4.67 2.58
C LEU A 117 4.78 -5.16 1.66
N GLY A 118 4.26 -4.26 0.83
CA GLY A 118 3.39 -4.63 -0.28
C GLY A 118 4.21 -4.97 -1.51
N ILE A 119 4.07 -6.18 -2.03
CA ILE A 119 4.84 -6.67 -3.17
C ILE A 119 3.88 -7.10 -4.27
N GLY A 120 3.98 -6.45 -5.43
CA GLY A 120 3.25 -6.81 -6.63
C GLY A 120 4.16 -7.52 -7.63
N ILE A 121 3.71 -8.65 -8.16
CA ILE A 121 4.49 -9.51 -9.04
C ILE A 121 3.72 -9.75 -10.33
N GLY A 122 4.36 -9.49 -11.46
CA GLY A 122 3.82 -9.79 -12.78
C GLY A 122 2.91 -8.70 -13.37
N GLY A 123 2.45 -8.95 -14.59
CA GLY A 123 1.75 -7.97 -15.40
C GLY A 123 2.71 -6.93 -16.00
N THR A 124 2.18 -5.76 -16.29
CA THR A 124 2.96 -4.60 -16.71
C THR A 124 3.51 -3.86 -15.48
N ALA A 125 4.44 -2.92 -15.66
CA ALA A 125 5.07 -2.19 -14.56
C ALA A 125 4.05 -1.47 -13.67
N GLU A 126 3.06 -0.80 -14.29
CA GLU A 126 1.98 -0.13 -13.56
C GLU A 126 1.05 -1.12 -12.85
N LYS A 127 0.78 -2.29 -13.46
CA LYS A 127 -0.03 -3.33 -12.79
C LYS A 127 0.68 -3.87 -11.55
N ALA A 128 1.97 -4.16 -11.64
CA ALA A 128 2.75 -4.60 -10.49
C ALA A 128 2.77 -3.55 -9.37
N ALA A 129 2.91 -2.27 -9.71
CA ALA A 129 2.87 -1.17 -8.74
C ALA A 129 1.51 -1.05 -8.04
N VAL A 130 0.40 -1.20 -8.79
CA VAL A 130 -0.96 -1.20 -8.22
C VAL A 130 -1.17 -2.41 -7.32
N LEU A 131 -0.77 -3.61 -7.75
CA LEU A 131 -0.85 -4.84 -6.93
C LEU A 131 -0.06 -4.71 -5.61
N ALA A 132 1.12 -4.09 -5.64
CA ALA A 132 1.91 -3.83 -4.44
C ALA A 132 1.16 -2.93 -3.44
N LYS A 133 0.44 -1.92 -3.92
CA LYS A 133 -0.40 -1.06 -3.07
C LYS A 133 -1.62 -1.79 -2.53
N GLU A 134 -2.32 -2.52 -3.39
CA GLU A 134 -3.52 -3.28 -3.04
C GLU A 134 -3.21 -4.33 -1.98
N SER A 135 -2.08 -5.03 -2.09
CA SER A 135 -1.66 -6.07 -1.14
C SER A 135 -1.45 -5.58 0.30
N LEU A 136 -1.20 -4.28 0.50
CA LEU A 136 -1.13 -3.68 1.83
C LEU A 136 -2.50 -3.57 2.52
N MET A 137 -3.58 -3.76 1.78
CA MET A 137 -4.96 -3.69 2.29
C MET A 137 -5.58 -5.06 2.52
N ASP A 138 -4.85 -6.13 2.19
CA ASP A 138 -5.28 -7.50 2.45
C ASP A 138 -5.30 -7.76 3.95
N SER A 139 -6.40 -8.35 4.42
CA SER A 139 -6.52 -8.79 5.81
C SER A 139 -5.78 -10.12 5.98
N ILE A 140 -4.55 -10.08 6.48
CA ILE A 140 -3.69 -11.25 6.61
C ILE A 140 -3.30 -11.45 8.08
N ASP A 141 -3.64 -12.61 8.63
CA ASP A 141 -3.12 -13.07 9.91
C ASP A 141 -1.89 -13.95 9.66
N ILE A 142 -0.70 -13.40 9.89
CA ILE A 142 0.56 -14.10 9.66
C ILE A 142 0.77 -15.25 10.66
N HIS A 143 0.21 -15.16 11.86
CA HIS A 143 0.30 -16.22 12.86
C HIS A 143 -0.55 -17.43 12.45
N GLU A 144 -1.76 -17.18 11.98
CA GLU A 144 -2.61 -18.25 11.47
C GLU A 144 -2.03 -18.86 10.20
N LEU A 145 -1.45 -18.04 9.29
CA LEU A 145 -0.75 -18.52 8.12
C LEU A 145 0.42 -19.45 8.49
N ARG A 146 1.24 -19.08 9.46
CA ARG A 146 2.33 -19.94 9.95
C ARG A 146 1.84 -21.24 10.56
N LYS A 147 0.76 -21.19 11.32
CA LYS A 147 0.17 -22.36 12.00
C LYS A 147 -0.41 -23.38 11.00
N ARG A 148 -1.17 -22.93 10.00
CA ARG A 148 -1.79 -23.80 9.01
C ARG A 148 -0.85 -24.21 7.88
N GLY A 149 0.23 -23.49 7.70
CA GLY A 149 1.13 -23.61 6.55
C GLY A 149 0.62 -22.94 5.28
N PRO A 150 1.54 -22.64 4.33
CA PRO A 150 1.17 -22.02 3.07
C PRO A 150 0.42 -23.00 2.17
N GLN A 151 -0.61 -22.52 1.44
CA GLN A 151 -1.44 -23.30 0.54
C GLN A 151 -1.19 -22.97 -0.94
N ASN A 152 -0.41 -21.94 -1.19
CA ASN A 152 -0.08 -21.50 -2.55
C ASN A 152 1.26 -20.75 -2.56
N ARG A 153 1.78 -20.52 -3.78
CA ARG A 153 3.08 -19.88 -3.96
C ARG A 153 3.19 -18.48 -3.38
N VAL A 154 2.10 -17.71 -3.37
CA VAL A 154 2.09 -16.35 -2.80
C VAL A 154 2.30 -16.41 -1.28
N GLU A 155 1.63 -17.34 -0.60
CA GLU A 155 1.80 -17.54 0.83
C GLU A 155 3.19 -18.08 1.20
N GLU A 156 3.76 -18.97 0.37
CA GLU A 156 5.14 -19.42 0.53
C GLU A 156 6.12 -18.24 0.46
N LEU A 157 6.01 -17.42 -0.59
CA LEU A 157 6.85 -16.24 -0.78
C LEU A 157 6.68 -15.24 0.38
N ARG A 158 5.46 -15.05 0.88
CA ARG A 158 5.19 -14.16 2.02
C ARG A 158 5.95 -14.59 3.25
N LEU A 159 5.89 -15.86 3.62
CA LEU A 159 6.62 -16.39 4.78
C LEU A 159 8.15 -16.34 4.55
N GLU A 160 8.63 -16.77 3.38
CA GLU A 160 10.04 -16.76 3.06
C GLU A 160 10.65 -15.36 3.09
N ILE A 161 9.98 -14.38 2.48
CA ILE A 161 10.42 -12.98 2.47
C ILE A 161 10.41 -12.41 3.87
N MET A 162 9.34 -12.63 4.64
CA MET A 162 9.23 -12.14 6.00
C MET A 162 10.39 -12.66 6.86
N ASP A 163 10.67 -13.95 6.82
CA ASP A 163 11.74 -14.56 7.60
C ASP A 163 13.12 -14.03 7.21
N LYS A 164 13.40 -13.95 5.91
CA LYS A 164 14.69 -13.46 5.41
C LYS A 164 14.89 -11.96 5.67
N VAL A 165 13.84 -11.15 5.55
CA VAL A 165 13.93 -9.70 5.83
C VAL A 165 14.10 -9.46 7.33
N ASN A 166 13.40 -10.20 8.19
CA ASN A 166 13.60 -10.10 9.64
C ASN A 166 14.99 -10.58 10.06
N ALA A 167 15.55 -11.59 9.40
CA ALA A 167 16.93 -12.06 9.65
C ALA A 167 18.02 -11.02 9.31
N LEU A 168 17.69 -9.97 8.55
CA LEU A 168 18.61 -8.84 8.31
C LEU A 168 18.92 -8.02 9.57
N GLY A 169 18.10 -8.14 10.60
CA GLY A 169 18.33 -7.45 11.89
C GLY A 169 18.22 -5.93 11.83
N ILE A 170 17.52 -5.37 10.84
CA ILE A 170 17.37 -3.91 10.68
C ILE A 170 16.60 -3.30 11.85
N GLY A 171 15.48 -3.94 12.25
CA GLY A 171 14.72 -3.57 13.42
C GLY A 171 14.06 -2.20 13.39
N ALA A 172 13.51 -1.80 14.52
CA ALA A 172 12.77 -0.56 14.67
C ALA A 172 13.64 0.66 14.29
N GLN A 173 13.13 1.48 13.39
CA GLN A 173 13.79 2.70 12.89
C GLN A 173 15.19 2.47 12.31
N GLY A 174 15.53 1.21 11.96
CA GLY A 174 16.85 0.86 11.45
C GLY A 174 17.95 0.82 12.53
N LEU A 175 17.58 0.75 13.79
CA LEU A 175 18.51 0.75 14.94
C LEU A 175 18.93 -0.65 15.39
N GLY A 176 18.54 -1.67 14.65
CA GLY A 176 18.79 -3.07 15.00
C GLY A 176 17.60 -3.70 15.73
N GLY A 177 17.40 -4.99 15.52
CA GLY A 177 16.34 -5.77 16.18
C GLY A 177 15.81 -6.91 15.32
N LEU A 178 14.97 -7.74 15.96
CA LEU A 178 14.47 -8.98 15.35
C LEU A 178 13.25 -8.76 14.42
N THR A 179 12.60 -7.61 14.54
CA THR A 179 11.39 -7.32 13.75
C THR A 179 11.63 -6.11 12.85
N THR A 180 11.73 -6.36 11.58
CA THR A 180 11.86 -5.36 10.51
C THR A 180 10.55 -5.22 9.74
N VAL A 181 9.87 -6.35 9.51
CA VAL A 181 8.55 -6.42 8.87
C VAL A 181 7.59 -7.23 9.73
N LEU A 182 6.31 -6.85 9.62
CA LEU A 182 5.17 -7.44 10.33
C LEU A 182 4.35 -8.32 9.40
#